data_486cba7c9572b63b508b4bdd431ae8b1
#
_entry.id   486cba7c9572b63b508b4bdd431ae8b1
#
_cell.length_a   1.000
_cell.length_b   1.000
_cell.length_c   1.000
_cell.angle_alpha   90.00
_cell.angle_beta   90.00
_cell.angle_gamma   90.00
#
_symmetry.space_group_name_H-M   'P 1'
#
loop_
_entity.id
_entity.type
_entity.pdbx_description
1 polymer ?
#
loop_
_entity_poly.entity_id
_entity_poly.type
_entity_poly.pdbx_seq_one_letter_code
_entity_poly.pdbx_strand_id
1 'polypeptide(L)'
;ADVLPDSFPDSFDSFDSIETLEDFMTTPDDALIADMAAINGDIIVLGVGGKMGPTLARMAKRAAPDKNVIGVARFSEPGLEEKLNAWDIETIKCDLLNSDDVATLPESPNVVFMAGRKFGSSGSPDLTWAMNVHVPAIVAEAYRDSRIVAFSTGNVYPMVDVDGPHVTEQTVPGAIGEYAQSCLGRERMFEFFSAKYGTPGRAIRLNYAIDMRYGVLWDIGTKVFAGEAINLTA
;
A
#
# COMPACT_ATOMS: atom_id res chain seq x y z
N ALA A 1 11.54 -22.03 11.91
CA ALA A 1 12.08 -21.20 13.00
C ALA A 1 12.64 -19.98 12.33
N ASP A 2 11.87 -18.91 12.38
CA ASP A 2 12.17 -17.64 11.72
C ASP A 2 13.31 -16.97 12.47
N VAL A 3 14.41 -16.80 11.79
CA VAL A 3 15.55 -16.05 12.30
C VAL A 3 15.18 -14.57 12.11
N LEU A 4 14.88 -13.89 13.21
CA LEU A 4 14.83 -12.43 13.21
C LEU A 4 16.20 -11.90 12.76
N PRO A 5 16.26 -10.83 11.99
CA PRO A 5 17.53 -10.26 11.54
C PRO A 5 18.40 -9.88 12.74
N ASP A 6 19.68 -10.25 12.69
CA ASP A 6 20.69 -9.99 13.71
C ASP A 6 20.96 -8.49 14.00
N SER A 7 20.22 -7.58 13.35
CA SER A 7 20.43 -6.13 13.41
C SER A 7 19.38 -5.36 14.22
N PHE A 8 18.46 -6.03 14.91
CA PHE A 8 17.60 -5.32 15.87
C PHE A 8 18.40 -5.02 17.12
N PRO A 9 18.41 -3.76 17.61
CA PRO A 9 19.02 -3.44 18.88
C PRO A 9 18.37 -4.25 20.00
N ASP A 10 19.19 -4.77 20.89
CA ASP A 10 18.81 -5.72 21.96
C ASP A 10 17.80 -5.17 22.99
N SER A 11 17.42 -3.90 22.92
CA SER A 11 16.38 -3.29 23.75
C SER A 11 15.78 -2.05 23.13
N PHE A 12 14.51 -2.12 22.68
CA PHE A 12 13.66 -0.96 22.46
C PHE A 12 12.68 -0.86 23.62
N ASP A 13 12.97 0.01 24.59
CA ASP A 13 12.02 0.28 25.67
C ASP A 13 10.93 1.28 25.23
N SER A 14 11.24 2.21 24.34
CA SER A 14 10.29 3.20 23.78
C SER A 14 10.86 3.93 22.56
N PHE A 15 9.99 4.58 21.80
CA PHE A 15 10.38 5.57 20.79
C PHE A 15 10.13 6.96 21.37
N ASP A 16 11.12 7.82 21.35
CA ASP A 16 11.04 9.18 21.90
C ASP A 16 10.21 10.13 21.05
N SER A 17 10.05 9.81 19.77
CA SER A 17 9.27 10.61 18.82
C SER A 17 8.72 9.79 17.66
N ILE A 18 7.77 10.38 16.90
CA ILE A 18 7.25 9.78 15.67
C ILE A 18 8.36 9.65 14.63
N GLU A 19 9.29 10.58 14.58
CA GLU A 19 10.41 10.57 13.64
C GLU A 19 11.34 9.38 13.88
N THR A 20 11.67 9.09 15.14
CA THR A 20 12.48 7.91 15.51
C THR A 20 11.77 6.61 15.17
N LEU A 21 10.46 6.54 15.40
CA LEU A 21 9.66 5.40 15.00
C LEU A 21 9.63 5.22 13.47
N GLU A 22 9.40 6.30 12.72
CA GLU A 22 9.42 6.27 11.26
C GLU A 22 10.79 5.90 10.71
N ASP A 23 11.86 6.36 11.34
CA ASP A 23 13.22 5.99 10.95
C ASP A 23 13.47 4.50 11.13
N PHE A 24 13.09 3.96 12.27
CA PHE A 24 13.14 2.53 12.54
C PHE A 24 12.31 1.71 11.54
N MET A 25 11.03 2.06 11.36
CA MET A 25 10.12 1.35 10.48
C MET A 25 10.54 1.35 9.01
N THR A 26 11.36 2.31 8.59
CA THR A 26 11.82 2.46 7.22
C THR A 26 13.28 2.06 7.02
N THR A 27 13.92 1.49 8.03
CA THR A 27 15.28 0.94 7.91
C THR A 27 15.22 -0.37 7.13
N PRO A 28 15.83 -0.43 5.93
CA PRO A 28 15.86 -1.65 5.14
C PRO A 28 16.84 -2.65 5.75
N ASP A 29 16.51 -3.92 5.68
CA ASP A 29 17.46 -5.00 5.96
C ASP A 29 18.32 -5.32 4.73
N ASP A 30 19.35 -6.15 4.92
CA ASP A 30 20.27 -6.52 3.88
C ASP A 30 19.59 -7.29 2.73
N ALA A 31 18.54 -8.07 3.03
CA ALA A 31 17.79 -8.81 2.04
C ALA A 31 17.02 -7.86 1.11
N LEU A 32 16.33 -6.87 1.68
CA LEU A 32 15.63 -5.85 0.89
C LEU A 32 16.61 -5.01 0.05
N ILE A 33 17.77 -4.64 0.62
CA ILE A 33 18.80 -3.91 -0.13
C ILE A 33 19.27 -4.73 -1.33
N ALA A 34 19.55 -6.03 -1.14
CA ALA A 34 19.98 -6.92 -2.20
C ALA A 34 18.90 -7.10 -3.29
N ASP A 35 17.64 -7.29 -2.89
CA ASP A 35 16.51 -7.40 -3.82
C ASP A 35 16.30 -6.11 -4.63
N MET A 36 16.40 -4.96 -3.96
CA MET A 36 16.24 -3.65 -4.60
C MET A 36 17.41 -3.33 -5.55
N ALA A 37 18.61 -3.83 -5.27
CA ALA A 37 19.75 -3.72 -6.19
C ALA A 37 19.58 -4.59 -7.43
N ALA A 38 18.86 -5.72 -7.32
CA ALA A 38 18.63 -6.65 -8.43
C ALA A 38 17.58 -6.17 -9.43
N ILE A 39 16.69 -5.27 -9.06
CA ILE A 39 15.70 -4.70 -9.98
C ILE A 39 16.27 -3.51 -10.76
N ASN A 40 15.90 -3.38 -12.02
CA ASN A 40 16.33 -2.26 -12.86
C ASN A 40 15.30 -1.15 -12.87
N GLY A 41 15.80 0.10 -12.96
CA GLY A 41 15.03 1.33 -13.16
C GLY A 41 14.39 1.89 -11.90
N ASP A 42 13.73 3.00 -12.09
CA ASP A 42 13.09 3.81 -11.04
C ASP A 42 11.79 3.19 -10.54
N ILE A 43 11.28 3.71 -9.45
CA ILE A 43 10.09 3.21 -8.76
C ILE A 43 9.07 4.34 -8.67
N ILE A 44 7.86 4.09 -9.13
CA ILE A 44 6.73 5.00 -8.94
C ILE A 44 5.69 4.41 -7.99
N VAL A 45 5.30 5.18 -6.98
CA VAL A 45 4.30 4.81 -5.97
C VAL A 45 3.02 5.61 -6.21
N LEU A 46 2.04 4.97 -6.83
CA LEU A 46 0.75 5.57 -7.15
C LEU A 46 -0.20 5.47 -5.96
N GLY A 47 -0.57 6.61 -5.40
CA GLY A 47 -1.33 6.69 -4.16
C GLY A 47 -0.45 6.79 -2.91
N VAL A 48 0.73 7.41 -3.02
CA VAL A 48 1.68 7.59 -1.91
C VAL A 48 1.09 8.37 -0.73
N GLY A 49 0.05 9.16 -0.94
CA GLY A 49 -0.62 9.94 0.11
C GLY A 49 -1.49 9.14 1.08
N GLY A 50 -1.57 7.81 0.92
CA GLY A 50 -2.23 6.93 1.90
C GLY A 50 -1.37 6.69 3.14
N LYS A 51 -1.96 6.07 4.18
CA LYS A 51 -1.29 5.86 5.48
C LYS A 51 0.05 5.10 5.39
N MET A 52 0.15 4.12 4.51
CA MET A 52 1.35 3.28 4.35
C MET A 52 2.32 3.82 3.28
N GLY A 53 1.82 4.66 2.36
CA GLY A 53 2.58 5.12 1.20
C GLY A 53 3.89 5.83 1.55
N PRO A 54 3.89 6.81 2.47
CA PRO A 54 5.09 7.56 2.81
C PRO A 54 6.22 6.68 3.36
N THR A 55 5.90 5.77 4.29
CA THR A 55 6.90 4.86 4.87
C THR A 55 7.39 3.82 3.88
N LEU A 56 6.53 3.32 3.00
CA LEU A 56 6.94 2.43 1.91
C LEU A 56 7.90 3.15 0.93
N ALA A 57 7.55 4.35 0.50
CA ALA A 57 8.40 5.12 -0.41
C ALA A 57 9.75 5.47 0.22
N ARG A 58 9.77 5.85 1.52
CA ARG A 58 11.01 6.08 2.27
C ARG A 58 11.88 4.83 2.37
N MET A 59 11.28 3.68 2.68
CA MET A 59 12.00 2.42 2.77
C MET A 59 12.59 2.03 1.40
N ALA A 60 11.83 2.20 0.31
CA ALA A 60 12.33 1.96 -1.04
C ALA A 60 13.51 2.87 -1.39
N LYS A 61 13.44 4.18 -1.07
CA LYS A 61 14.54 5.12 -1.30
C LYS A 61 15.78 4.77 -0.48
N ARG A 62 15.60 4.36 0.78
CA ARG A 62 16.73 3.95 1.64
C ARG A 62 17.38 2.65 1.19
N ALA A 63 16.58 1.70 0.68
CA ALA A 63 17.08 0.43 0.17
C ALA A 63 17.78 0.57 -1.21
N ALA A 64 17.43 1.59 -1.98
CA ALA A 64 18.00 1.85 -3.30
C ALA A 64 18.24 3.36 -3.51
N PRO A 65 19.25 3.93 -2.83
CA PRO A 65 19.49 5.38 -2.84
C PRO A 65 19.82 5.94 -4.23
N ASP A 66 20.36 5.12 -5.12
CA ASP A 66 20.72 5.50 -6.49
C ASP A 66 19.54 5.52 -7.46
N LYS A 67 18.36 5.03 -7.04
CA LYS A 67 17.14 5.05 -7.86
C LYS A 67 16.28 6.26 -7.53
N ASN A 68 15.56 6.77 -8.54
CA ASN A 68 14.48 7.71 -8.28
C ASN A 68 13.29 6.95 -7.71
N VAL A 69 12.76 7.47 -6.60
CA VAL A 69 11.47 7.05 -6.04
C VAL A 69 10.51 8.22 -6.21
N ILE A 70 9.44 7.98 -6.96
CA ILE A 70 8.46 8.99 -7.33
C ILE A 70 7.16 8.71 -6.60
N GLY A 71 6.71 9.63 -5.78
CA GLY A 71 5.44 9.56 -5.06
C GLY A 71 4.35 10.34 -5.77
N VAL A 72 3.28 9.67 -6.19
CA VAL A 72 2.15 10.29 -6.88
C VAL A 72 0.92 10.31 -5.98
N ALA A 73 0.36 11.50 -5.78
CA ALA A 73 -0.87 11.70 -5.00
C ALA A 73 -1.52 13.05 -5.36
N ARG A 74 -2.71 13.30 -4.80
CA ARG A 74 -3.35 14.62 -4.87
C ARG A 74 -2.76 15.63 -3.88
N PHE A 75 -1.97 15.17 -2.92
CA PHE A 75 -1.37 15.98 -1.84
C PHE A 75 -2.36 16.93 -1.15
N SER A 76 -3.52 16.38 -0.78
CA SER A 76 -4.57 17.10 -0.06
C SER A 76 -4.27 17.30 1.43
N GLU A 77 -3.33 16.52 1.97
CA GLU A 77 -2.85 16.64 3.34
C GLU A 77 -1.68 17.62 3.38
N PRO A 78 -1.78 18.73 4.15
CA PRO A 78 -0.70 19.71 4.26
C PRO A 78 0.59 19.09 4.83
N GLY A 79 1.74 19.48 4.29
CA GLY A 79 3.05 19.06 4.77
C GLY A 79 3.53 17.69 4.28
N LEU A 80 2.67 16.89 3.64
CA LEU A 80 3.07 15.57 3.15
C LEU A 80 4.06 15.65 1.98
N GLU A 81 3.82 16.57 1.06
CA GLU A 81 4.70 16.78 -0.10
C GLU A 81 6.09 17.21 0.35
N GLU A 82 6.16 18.18 1.26
CA GLU A 82 7.41 18.66 1.85
C GLU A 82 8.14 17.54 2.62
N LYS A 83 7.40 16.71 3.35
CA LYS A 83 7.95 15.57 4.08
C LYS A 83 8.60 14.55 3.13
N LEU A 84 7.94 14.21 2.04
CA LEU A 84 8.47 13.27 1.05
C LEU A 84 9.70 13.83 0.35
N ASN A 85 9.66 15.10 -0.05
CA ASN A 85 10.80 15.77 -0.67
C ASN A 85 12.01 15.85 0.27
N ALA A 86 11.79 16.03 1.59
CA ALA A 86 12.86 15.99 2.59
C ALA A 86 13.51 14.58 2.73
N TRP A 87 12.82 13.54 2.28
CA TRP A 87 13.35 12.17 2.21
C TRP A 87 13.90 11.80 0.83
N ASP A 88 14.16 12.79 -0.03
CA ASP A 88 14.66 12.60 -1.40
C ASP A 88 13.73 11.73 -2.26
N ILE A 89 12.42 11.88 -2.06
CA ILE A 89 11.36 11.28 -2.85
C ILE A 89 10.77 12.37 -3.74
N GLU A 90 10.87 12.19 -5.05
CA GLU A 90 10.22 13.10 -6.01
C GLU A 90 8.70 13.03 -5.87
N THR A 91 8.01 14.17 -5.93
CA THR A 91 6.55 14.21 -5.78
C THR A 91 5.88 14.74 -7.04
N ILE A 92 4.82 14.08 -7.49
CA ILE A 92 4.00 14.52 -8.63
C ILE A 92 2.53 14.57 -8.19
N LYS A 93 1.94 15.76 -8.31
CA LYS A 93 0.51 15.94 -8.05
C LYS A 93 -0.30 15.44 -9.23
N CYS A 94 -1.18 14.46 -8.99
CA CYS A 94 -2.02 13.85 -10.02
C CYS A 94 -3.32 13.32 -9.40
N ASP A 95 -4.43 13.50 -10.10
CA ASP A 95 -5.66 12.77 -9.81
C ASP A 95 -5.74 11.53 -10.72
N LEU A 96 -5.56 10.36 -10.13
CA LEU A 96 -5.58 9.09 -10.87
C LEU A 96 -6.95 8.76 -11.51
N LEU A 97 -8.01 9.47 -11.16
CA LEU A 97 -9.30 9.38 -11.87
C LEU A 97 -9.28 10.10 -13.21
N ASN A 98 -8.37 11.03 -13.41
CA ASN A 98 -8.20 11.74 -14.67
C ASN A 98 -7.17 11.00 -15.55
N SER A 99 -7.63 10.36 -16.60
CA SER A 99 -6.77 9.63 -17.54
C SER A 99 -5.75 10.53 -18.25
N ASP A 100 -6.09 11.80 -18.49
CA ASP A 100 -5.18 12.74 -19.12
C ASP A 100 -4.04 13.14 -18.19
N ASP A 101 -4.32 13.30 -16.89
CA ASP A 101 -3.28 13.52 -15.87
C ASP A 101 -2.37 12.29 -15.77
N VAL A 102 -2.93 11.08 -15.74
CA VAL A 102 -2.16 9.83 -15.70
C VAL A 102 -1.25 9.70 -16.91
N ALA A 103 -1.70 10.11 -18.09
CA ALA A 103 -0.92 10.06 -19.33
C ALA A 103 0.30 11.00 -19.31
N THR A 104 0.35 11.99 -18.40
CA THR A 104 1.51 12.88 -18.21
C THR A 104 2.54 12.35 -17.24
N LEU A 105 2.23 11.31 -16.50
CA LEU A 105 3.16 10.71 -15.55
C LEU A 105 4.37 10.09 -16.26
N PRO A 106 5.56 10.10 -15.64
CA PRO A 106 6.73 9.50 -16.25
C PRO A 106 6.57 7.98 -16.38
N GLU A 107 7.14 7.42 -17.42
CA GLU A 107 7.35 5.98 -17.53
C GLU A 107 8.23 5.51 -16.37
N SER A 108 7.86 4.40 -15.76
CA SER A 108 8.65 3.77 -14.70
C SER A 108 8.60 2.26 -14.84
N PRO A 109 9.75 1.58 -14.84
CA PRO A 109 9.80 0.13 -14.92
C PRO A 109 9.14 -0.59 -13.74
N ASN A 110 9.04 0.07 -12.58
CA ASN A 110 8.49 -0.52 -11.36
C ASN A 110 7.38 0.36 -10.78
N VAL A 111 6.20 -0.19 -10.73
CA VAL A 111 4.99 0.49 -10.23
C VAL A 111 4.50 -0.18 -8.96
N VAL A 112 4.34 0.61 -7.90
CA VAL A 112 3.63 0.18 -6.70
C VAL A 112 2.29 0.91 -6.66
N PHE A 113 1.20 0.17 -6.84
CA PHE A 113 -0.15 0.72 -6.81
C PHE A 113 -0.77 0.57 -5.43
N MET A 114 -0.98 1.69 -4.75
CA MET A 114 -1.55 1.76 -3.40
C MET A 114 -2.81 2.63 -3.33
N ALA A 115 -3.24 3.22 -4.45
CA ALA A 115 -4.43 4.04 -4.47
C ALA A 115 -5.70 3.21 -4.23
N GLY A 116 -6.66 3.82 -3.55
CA GLY A 116 -7.94 3.19 -3.30
C GLY A 116 -8.79 3.97 -2.30
N ARG A 117 -10.04 3.54 -2.14
CA ARG A 117 -11.00 4.15 -1.22
C ARG A 117 -11.58 3.07 -0.30
N LYS A 118 -11.37 3.23 1.01
CA LYS A 118 -11.95 2.36 2.04
C LYS A 118 -12.97 3.14 2.89
N PHE A 119 -12.58 4.29 3.42
CA PHE A 119 -13.42 5.09 4.29
C PHE A 119 -14.44 5.91 3.48
N GLY A 120 -15.68 5.98 3.96
CA GLY A 120 -16.79 6.63 3.27
C GLY A 120 -17.35 5.82 2.09
N SER A 121 -17.00 4.55 1.93
CA SER A 121 -17.52 3.67 0.88
C SER A 121 -19.04 3.46 0.99
N SER A 122 -19.58 3.43 2.20
CA SER A 122 -21.03 3.30 2.43
C SER A 122 -21.86 4.51 1.96
N GLY A 123 -21.25 5.71 1.88
CA GLY A 123 -21.95 6.95 1.48
C GLY A 123 -21.75 7.32 0.00
N SER A 124 -20.82 6.67 -0.72
CA SER A 124 -20.50 6.95 -2.12
C SER A 124 -19.98 5.69 -2.81
N PRO A 125 -20.84 4.72 -3.11
CA PRO A 125 -20.45 3.47 -3.76
C PRO A 125 -19.87 3.71 -5.16
N ASP A 126 -20.45 4.64 -5.91
CA ASP A 126 -19.98 5.08 -7.22
C ASP A 126 -18.51 5.52 -7.21
N LEU A 127 -18.15 6.42 -6.30
CA LEU A 127 -16.77 6.86 -6.14
C LEU A 127 -15.86 5.73 -5.63
N THR A 128 -16.38 4.83 -4.79
CA THR A 128 -15.63 3.66 -4.32
C THR A 128 -15.27 2.74 -5.47
N TRP A 129 -16.21 2.46 -6.37
CA TRP A 129 -15.96 1.68 -7.58
C TRP A 129 -15.04 2.41 -8.56
N ALA A 130 -15.22 3.71 -8.75
CA ALA A 130 -14.33 4.51 -9.59
C ALA A 130 -12.88 4.42 -9.10
N MET A 131 -12.64 4.63 -7.80
CA MET A 131 -11.29 4.58 -7.22
C MET A 131 -10.70 3.17 -7.16
N ASN A 132 -11.53 2.15 -6.91
CA ASN A 132 -11.03 0.80 -6.67
C ASN A 132 -11.02 -0.07 -7.94
N VAL A 133 -11.73 0.30 -9.01
CA VAL A 133 -11.82 -0.50 -10.24
C VAL A 133 -11.41 0.31 -11.48
N HIS A 134 -11.97 1.52 -11.67
CA HIS A 134 -11.68 2.31 -12.86
C HIS A 134 -10.24 2.85 -12.84
N VAL A 135 -9.78 3.41 -11.73
CA VAL A 135 -8.38 3.85 -11.59
C VAL A 135 -7.38 2.71 -11.85
N PRO A 136 -7.53 1.49 -11.27
CA PRO A 136 -6.74 0.33 -11.66
C PRO A 136 -6.68 0.05 -13.15
N ALA A 137 -7.82 0.19 -13.86
CA ALA A 137 -7.85 -0.01 -15.31
C ALA A 137 -7.03 1.05 -16.07
N ILE A 138 -7.18 2.33 -15.72
CA ILE A 138 -6.38 3.42 -16.29
C ILE A 138 -4.88 3.17 -16.06
N VAL A 139 -4.49 2.86 -14.81
CA VAL A 139 -3.10 2.64 -14.44
C VAL A 139 -2.53 1.40 -15.14
N ALA A 140 -3.26 0.29 -15.16
CA ALA A 140 -2.80 -0.95 -15.77
C ALA A 140 -2.59 -0.79 -17.29
N GLU A 141 -3.37 0.06 -17.95
CA GLU A 141 -3.17 0.38 -19.37
C GLU A 141 -1.99 1.33 -19.59
N ALA A 142 -1.87 2.39 -18.77
CA ALA A 142 -0.78 3.35 -18.87
C ALA A 142 0.59 2.72 -18.61
N TYR A 143 0.67 1.80 -17.64
CA TYR A 143 1.91 1.13 -17.22
C TYR A 143 2.00 -0.33 -17.70
N ARG A 144 1.41 -0.64 -18.86
CA ARG A 144 1.37 -2.01 -19.42
C ARG A 144 2.74 -2.66 -19.63
N ASP A 145 3.77 -1.85 -19.84
CA ASP A 145 5.14 -2.28 -20.10
C ASP A 145 6.01 -2.34 -18.82
N SER A 146 5.39 -2.06 -17.66
CA SER A 146 6.05 -2.03 -16.34
C SER A 146 5.79 -3.30 -15.53
N ARG A 147 6.53 -3.49 -14.47
CA ARG A 147 6.20 -4.46 -13.41
C ARG A 147 5.29 -3.78 -12.38
N ILE A 148 4.13 -4.37 -12.10
CA ILE A 148 3.14 -3.76 -11.21
C ILE A 148 2.93 -4.61 -9.98
N VAL A 149 3.15 -4.02 -8.79
CA VAL A 149 2.72 -4.58 -7.51
C VAL A 149 1.51 -3.78 -7.04
N ALA A 150 0.36 -4.44 -6.94
CA ALA A 150 -0.89 -3.80 -6.52
C ALA A 150 -1.29 -4.23 -5.11
N PHE A 151 -1.55 -3.25 -4.24
CA PHE A 151 -2.11 -3.52 -2.92
C PHE A 151 -3.61 -3.80 -3.04
N SER A 152 -4.00 -4.98 -2.61
CA SER A 152 -5.37 -5.46 -2.43
C SER A 152 -5.65 -5.62 -0.92
N THR A 153 -6.63 -6.39 -0.55
CA THR A 153 -7.06 -6.58 0.84
C THR A 153 -7.50 -8.01 1.10
N GLY A 154 -7.30 -8.48 2.33
CA GLY A 154 -7.87 -9.74 2.80
C GLY A 154 -9.40 -9.78 2.81
N ASN A 155 -10.08 -8.61 2.74
CA ASN A 155 -11.53 -8.55 2.66
C ASN A 155 -12.12 -9.16 1.37
N VAL A 156 -11.28 -9.49 0.38
CA VAL A 156 -11.72 -10.24 -0.82
C VAL A 156 -12.04 -11.70 -0.50
N TYR A 157 -11.55 -12.23 0.61
CA TYR A 157 -11.85 -13.60 1.05
C TYR A 157 -13.23 -13.70 1.70
N PRO A 158 -13.84 -14.88 1.70
CA PRO A 158 -15.04 -15.12 2.48
C PRO A 158 -14.76 -15.03 3.98
N MET A 159 -15.80 -14.75 4.76
CA MET A 159 -15.74 -14.94 6.21
C MET A 159 -15.59 -16.44 6.51
N VAL A 160 -14.67 -16.77 7.40
CA VAL A 160 -14.40 -18.14 7.83
C VAL A 160 -14.49 -18.24 9.35
N ASP A 161 -14.79 -19.41 9.85
CA ASP A 161 -14.82 -19.65 11.29
C ASP A 161 -13.41 -19.47 11.89
N VAL A 162 -13.36 -18.93 13.09
CA VAL A 162 -12.11 -18.67 13.81
C VAL A 162 -11.30 -19.94 14.04
N ASP A 163 -11.98 -21.04 14.33
CA ASP A 163 -11.39 -22.38 14.55
C ASP A 163 -11.33 -23.23 13.26
N GLY A 164 -11.72 -22.64 12.12
CA GLY A 164 -11.75 -23.30 10.83
C GLY A 164 -10.40 -23.20 10.09
N PRO A 165 -10.33 -23.80 8.88
CA PRO A 165 -9.15 -23.67 8.02
C PRO A 165 -8.88 -22.20 7.68
N HIS A 166 -7.61 -21.80 7.79
CA HIS A 166 -7.22 -20.44 7.39
C HIS A 166 -7.33 -20.25 5.87
N VAL A 167 -7.64 -19.01 5.45
CA VAL A 167 -7.61 -18.64 4.04
C VAL A 167 -6.18 -18.59 3.52
N THR A 168 -6.01 -18.96 2.26
CA THR A 168 -4.75 -18.90 1.52
C THR A 168 -4.98 -18.21 0.17
N GLU A 169 -3.93 -18.01 -0.60
CA GLU A 169 -4.02 -17.40 -1.94
C GLU A 169 -4.89 -18.27 -2.90
N GLN A 170 -5.04 -19.57 -2.64
CA GLN A 170 -5.87 -20.49 -3.41
C GLN A 170 -7.35 -20.45 -3.00
N THR A 171 -7.67 -19.82 -1.87
CA THR A 171 -9.06 -19.69 -1.42
C THR A 171 -9.86 -18.86 -2.41
N VAL A 172 -10.98 -19.41 -2.87
CA VAL A 172 -11.87 -18.71 -3.80
C VAL A 172 -12.38 -17.43 -3.14
N PRO A 173 -12.25 -16.28 -3.79
CA PRO A 173 -12.75 -15.02 -3.26
C PRO A 173 -14.26 -15.06 -2.98
N GLY A 174 -14.68 -14.46 -1.87
CA GLY A 174 -16.07 -14.37 -1.42
C GLY A 174 -16.35 -12.98 -0.84
N ALA A 175 -15.97 -11.94 -1.57
CA ALA A 175 -16.04 -10.53 -1.15
C ALA A 175 -17.48 -10.10 -0.85
N ILE A 176 -17.70 -9.48 0.33
CA ILE A 176 -19.00 -9.00 0.78
C ILE A 176 -18.96 -7.48 0.97
N GLY A 177 -19.96 -6.78 0.44
CA GLY A 177 -20.09 -5.33 0.51
C GLY A 177 -19.28 -4.59 -0.55
N GLU A 178 -19.61 -3.32 -0.77
CA GLU A 178 -19.09 -2.48 -1.85
C GLU A 178 -17.55 -2.35 -1.83
N TYR A 179 -16.98 -2.19 -0.64
CA TYR A 179 -15.51 -2.08 -0.51
C TYR A 179 -14.81 -3.36 -0.95
N ALA A 180 -15.21 -4.50 -0.38
CA ALA A 180 -14.54 -5.77 -0.66
C ALA A 180 -14.72 -6.20 -2.13
N GLN A 181 -15.94 -6.04 -2.67
CA GLN A 181 -16.24 -6.35 -4.06
C GLN A 181 -15.47 -5.45 -5.02
N SER A 182 -15.38 -4.14 -4.75
CA SER A 182 -14.59 -3.23 -5.56
C SER A 182 -13.09 -3.52 -5.49
N CYS A 183 -12.57 -3.97 -4.35
CA CYS A 183 -11.18 -4.42 -4.25
C CYS A 183 -10.93 -5.71 -5.03
N LEU A 184 -11.89 -6.65 -5.06
CA LEU A 184 -11.81 -7.80 -5.95
C LEU A 184 -11.85 -7.35 -7.43
N GLY A 185 -12.68 -6.37 -7.76
CA GLY A 185 -12.70 -5.72 -9.07
C GLY A 185 -11.34 -5.13 -9.46
N ARG A 186 -10.61 -4.52 -8.52
CA ARG A 186 -9.22 -4.06 -8.71
C ARG A 186 -8.32 -5.20 -9.18
N GLU A 187 -8.33 -6.34 -8.48
CA GLU A 187 -7.54 -7.50 -8.87
C GLU A 187 -7.89 -7.96 -10.27
N ARG A 188 -9.20 -8.02 -10.62
CA ARG A 188 -9.66 -8.40 -11.96
C ARG A 188 -9.18 -7.45 -13.05
N MET A 189 -9.07 -6.16 -12.78
CA MET A 189 -8.52 -5.21 -13.75
C MET A 189 -7.03 -5.48 -14.01
N PHE A 190 -6.22 -5.61 -12.97
CA PHE A 190 -4.80 -5.93 -13.14
C PHE A 190 -4.60 -7.31 -13.80
N GLU A 191 -5.38 -8.33 -13.45
CA GLU A 191 -5.35 -9.64 -14.10
C GLU A 191 -5.69 -9.55 -15.60
N PHE A 192 -6.76 -8.81 -15.96
CA PHE A 192 -7.17 -8.62 -17.34
C PHE A 192 -6.08 -7.96 -18.18
N PHE A 193 -5.53 -6.85 -17.71
CA PHE A 193 -4.50 -6.14 -18.44
C PHE A 193 -3.16 -6.91 -18.47
N SER A 194 -2.82 -7.62 -17.41
CA SER A 194 -1.68 -8.53 -17.39
C SER A 194 -1.82 -9.63 -18.46
N ALA A 195 -2.99 -10.24 -18.56
CA ALA A 195 -3.26 -11.24 -19.60
C ALA A 195 -3.24 -10.66 -21.02
N LYS A 196 -3.72 -9.42 -21.17
CA LYS A 196 -3.80 -8.72 -22.46
C LYS A 196 -2.43 -8.31 -23.00
N TYR A 197 -1.55 -7.82 -22.13
CA TYR A 197 -0.28 -7.20 -22.52
C TYR A 197 0.97 -7.99 -22.10
N GLY A 198 0.80 -9.01 -21.26
CA GLY A 198 1.93 -9.75 -20.68
C GLY A 198 2.60 -9.00 -19.52
N THR A 199 1.94 -7.98 -18.96
CA THR A 199 2.46 -7.16 -17.85
C THR A 199 2.76 -8.03 -16.64
N PRO A 200 4.02 -8.12 -16.17
CA PRO A 200 4.34 -8.87 -14.97
C PRO A 200 3.86 -8.14 -13.71
N GLY A 201 3.32 -8.86 -12.75
CA GLY A 201 2.83 -8.24 -11.53
C GLY A 201 2.41 -9.20 -10.44
N ARG A 202 2.06 -8.65 -9.29
CA ARG A 202 1.52 -9.34 -8.13
C ARG A 202 0.48 -8.48 -7.44
N ALA A 203 -0.58 -9.13 -6.92
CA ALA A 203 -1.50 -8.51 -5.98
C ALA A 203 -1.14 -8.94 -4.55
N ILE A 204 -1.02 -7.97 -3.65
CA ILE A 204 -0.78 -8.22 -2.22
C ILE A 204 -2.11 -8.09 -1.49
N ARG A 205 -2.70 -9.20 -1.04
CA ARG A 205 -3.91 -9.20 -0.22
C ARG A 205 -3.56 -8.93 1.23
N LEU A 206 -3.38 -7.64 1.54
CA LEU A 206 -3.06 -7.18 2.88
C LEU A 206 -4.24 -7.44 3.83
N ASN A 207 -4.03 -8.16 4.93
CA ASN A 207 -5.05 -8.36 5.95
C ASN A 207 -5.17 -7.13 6.85
N TYR A 208 -4.28 -7.00 7.82
CA TYR A 208 -4.22 -5.83 8.69
C TYR A 208 -2.87 -5.17 8.54
N ALA A 209 -2.89 -3.87 8.19
CA ALA A 209 -1.69 -3.06 8.34
C ALA A 209 -1.42 -2.90 9.84
N ILE A 210 -0.34 -3.49 10.31
CA ILE A 210 0.12 -3.37 11.69
C ILE A 210 1.11 -2.21 11.73
N ASP A 211 0.77 -1.18 12.50
CA ASP A 211 1.57 0.02 12.64
C ASP A 211 1.42 0.53 14.09
N MET A 212 2.43 1.20 14.61
CA MET A 212 2.41 1.75 15.97
C MET A 212 1.75 3.13 16.05
N ARG A 213 1.29 3.69 14.91
CA ARG A 213 0.67 5.02 14.81
C ARG A 213 -0.83 4.94 14.52
N TYR A 214 -1.29 3.82 13.96
CA TYR A 214 -2.68 3.61 13.57
C TYR A 214 -2.99 2.13 13.34
N GLY A 215 -4.26 1.82 13.14
CA GLY A 215 -4.74 0.47 12.84
C GLY A 215 -5.37 -0.22 14.04
N VAL A 216 -5.94 -1.39 13.79
CA VAL A 216 -6.81 -2.07 14.77
C VAL A 216 -6.09 -2.34 16.09
N LEU A 217 -4.85 -2.82 16.06
CA LEU A 217 -4.09 -3.12 17.28
C LEU A 217 -3.74 -1.84 18.05
N TRP A 218 -3.35 -0.77 17.34
CA TRP A 218 -3.07 0.52 17.94
C TRP A 218 -4.33 1.14 18.56
N ASP A 219 -5.47 1.10 17.85
CA ASP A 219 -6.75 1.64 18.32
C ASP A 219 -7.24 0.88 19.57
N ILE A 220 -7.10 -0.44 19.61
CA ILE A 220 -7.44 -1.26 20.77
C ILE A 220 -6.48 -0.95 21.94
N GLY A 221 -5.18 -0.98 21.67
CA GLY A 221 -4.15 -0.73 22.69
C GLY A 221 -4.29 0.63 23.35
N THR A 222 -4.53 1.69 22.56
CA THR A 222 -4.74 3.06 23.09
C THR A 222 -5.98 3.16 23.96
N LYS A 223 -7.10 2.53 23.57
CA LYS A 223 -8.32 2.50 24.38
C LYS A 223 -8.13 1.73 25.68
N VAL A 224 -7.47 0.57 25.62
CA VAL A 224 -7.15 -0.21 26.84
C VAL A 224 -6.28 0.62 27.77
N PHE A 225 -5.26 1.27 27.26
CA PHE A 225 -4.36 2.13 28.04
C PHE A 225 -5.09 3.33 28.66
N ALA A 226 -6.04 3.93 27.93
CA ALA A 226 -6.87 5.03 28.40
C ALA A 226 -8.03 4.59 29.34
N GLY A 227 -8.23 3.29 29.55
CA GLY A 227 -9.38 2.78 30.32
C GLY A 227 -10.72 2.96 29.62
N GLU A 228 -10.71 3.11 28.30
CA GLU A 228 -11.93 3.30 27.48
C GLU A 228 -12.53 1.95 27.07
N ALA A 229 -13.86 1.94 26.86
CA ALA A 229 -14.56 0.76 26.38
C ALA A 229 -14.21 0.43 24.92
N ILE A 230 -13.95 -0.86 24.64
CA ILE A 230 -13.76 -1.36 23.30
C ILE A 230 -15.11 -1.78 22.73
N ASN A 231 -15.46 -1.26 21.55
CA ASN A 231 -16.64 -1.72 20.83
C ASN A 231 -16.31 -3.06 20.14
N LEU A 232 -17.03 -4.11 20.52
CA LEU A 232 -16.87 -5.46 19.94
C LEU A 232 -17.82 -5.73 18.76
N THR A 233 -18.72 -4.79 18.44
CA THR A 233 -19.58 -4.91 17.27
C THR A 233 -18.84 -4.39 16.04
N ALA A 234 -18.40 -5.32 15.20
CA ALA A 234 -17.85 -5.02 13.89
C ALA A 234 -18.97 -4.93 12.85
#